data_b8aecd0808ee72afc3e65cea42f60e58
#
_entry.id   b8aecd0808ee72afc3e65cea42f60e58
#
_cell.length_a   1.000
_cell.length_b   1.000
_cell.length_c   1.000
_cell.angle_alpha   90.00
_cell.angle_beta   90.00
_cell.angle_gamma   90.00
#
_symmetry.space_group_name_H-M   'P 1'
#
loop_
_entity.id
_entity.type
_entity.pdbx_description
1 polymer ?
#
loop_
_entity_poly.entity_id
_entity_poly.type
_entity_poly.pdbx_seq_one_letter_code
_entity_poly.pdbx_strand_id
1 'polypeptide(L)'
;DKTDYKIEKGENLLNIYLNAETAEGIITGNGTTGIYSKTPSSDTTIMLDGKAYQTDRINQRRFLGFDSVVYIKKNTNKVLYIRESDSNTLYSVKSDFISANTTKKSFKYYTDEQKTKEKSIRLGDNTSIIYNEVFLGKLYTSDVAADDLMPDSGHIDLLDNDADGTADIVFISDYKSYAVSHSSQTNQKIYVKGNTVTELDINDNVRVIDARGNDCDYTALAEWDVVSVLGSRDY
;
A
#
# COMPACT_ATOMS: atom_id res chain seq x y z
N ASP A 1 -2.61 22.98 28.09
CA ASP A 1 -1.79 23.85 27.28
C ASP A 1 -2.66 24.59 26.27
N LYS A 2 -2.32 25.86 25.94
CA LYS A 2 -3.16 26.69 25.04
C LYS A 2 -3.18 26.16 23.59
N THR A 3 -2.20 25.36 23.20
CA THR A 3 -2.12 24.76 21.88
C THR A 3 -3.09 23.60 21.76
N ASP A 4 -3.11 22.72 22.75
CA ASP A 4 -4.00 21.55 22.78
C ASP A 4 -5.48 21.98 22.81
N TYR A 5 -5.80 23.00 23.61
CA TYR A 5 -7.16 23.57 23.63
C TYR A 5 -7.60 24.15 22.26
N LYS A 6 -6.70 24.75 21.50
CA LYS A 6 -7.02 25.27 20.15
C LYS A 6 -7.28 24.16 19.13
N ILE A 7 -6.52 23.07 19.19
CA ILE A 7 -6.69 21.90 18.31
C ILE A 7 -8.01 21.22 18.63
N GLU A 8 -8.27 20.89 19.90
CA GLU A 8 -9.48 20.27 20.36
C GLU A 8 -10.75 21.11 20.01
N LYS A 9 -10.66 22.43 20.18
CA LYS A 9 -11.75 23.33 19.80
C LYS A 9 -11.96 23.38 18.29
N GLY A 10 -10.90 23.30 17.50
CA GLY A 10 -10.97 23.24 16.03
C GLY A 10 -11.64 21.96 15.54
N GLU A 11 -11.28 20.81 16.11
CA GLU A 11 -11.90 19.51 15.79
C GLU A 11 -13.38 19.49 16.18
N ASN A 12 -13.75 19.98 17.34
CA ASN A 12 -15.15 20.08 17.76
C ASN A 12 -15.97 20.98 16.82
N LEU A 13 -15.42 22.11 16.37
CA LEU A 13 -16.09 22.99 15.41
C LEU A 13 -16.26 22.33 14.05
N LEU A 14 -15.25 21.57 13.58
CA LEU A 14 -15.33 20.83 12.34
C LEU A 14 -16.42 19.75 12.41
N ASN A 15 -16.49 19.00 13.50
CA ASN A 15 -17.53 18.00 13.74
C ASN A 15 -18.94 18.59 13.74
N ILE A 16 -19.10 19.76 14.35
CA ILE A 16 -20.40 20.47 14.36
C ILE A 16 -20.75 20.94 12.94
N TYR A 17 -19.80 21.54 12.24
CA TYR A 17 -20.02 22.08 10.88
C TYR A 17 -20.35 20.97 9.87
N LEU A 18 -19.64 19.84 9.91
CA LEU A 18 -19.86 18.71 9.03
C LEU A 18 -21.01 17.80 9.48
N ASN A 19 -21.61 18.04 10.64
CA ASN A 19 -22.54 17.10 11.29
C ASN A 19 -21.92 15.68 11.36
N ALA A 20 -20.69 15.62 11.84
CA ALA A 20 -19.87 14.42 11.92
C ALA A 20 -19.72 13.91 13.35
N GLU A 21 -19.35 12.66 13.47
CA GLU A 21 -18.76 12.02 14.63
C GLU A 21 -17.42 11.42 14.23
N THR A 22 -16.51 11.22 15.18
CA THR A 22 -15.20 10.64 14.93
C THR A 22 -15.12 9.21 15.44
N ALA A 23 -14.37 8.38 14.72
CA ALA A 23 -13.86 7.10 15.19
C ALA A 23 -12.36 7.07 14.97
N GLU A 24 -11.61 6.50 15.92
CA GLU A 24 -10.16 6.38 15.87
C GLU A 24 -9.78 4.90 15.82
N GLY A 25 -8.70 4.59 15.15
CA GLY A 25 -8.16 3.23 15.06
C GLY A 25 -7.37 2.98 13.78
N ILE A 26 -7.01 1.72 13.57
CA ILE A 26 -6.20 1.30 12.43
C ILE A 26 -7.11 0.95 11.26
N ILE A 27 -6.78 1.45 10.06
CA ILE A 27 -7.46 1.01 8.84
C ILE A 27 -6.97 -0.38 8.46
N THR A 28 -7.78 -1.39 8.76
CA THR A 28 -7.42 -2.81 8.65
C THR A 28 -7.79 -3.44 7.31
N GLY A 29 -8.48 -2.71 6.44
CA GLY A 29 -8.83 -3.19 5.10
C GLY A 29 -9.39 -2.10 4.20
N ASN A 30 -9.22 -2.28 2.91
CA ASN A 30 -9.74 -1.43 1.83
C ASN A 30 -10.21 -2.29 0.65
N GLY A 31 -10.52 -1.67 -0.49
CA GLY A 31 -10.99 -2.37 -1.69
C GLY A 31 -9.95 -3.28 -2.36
N THR A 32 -8.68 -3.18 -1.97
CA THR A 32 -7.59 -3.99 -2.56
C THR A 32 -7.20 -5.16 -1.67
N THR A 33 -6.97 -4.91 -0.38
CA THR A 33 -6.49 -5.93 0.57
C THR A 33 -6.82 -5.55 2.02
N GLY A 34 -6.53 -6.46 2.92
CA GLY A 34 -6.54 -6.23 4.36
C GLY A 34 -5.21 -6.60 5.00
N ILE A 35 -4.95 -6.08 6.20
CA ILE A 35 -3.73 -6.37 6.97
C ILE A 35 -3.85 -7.63 7.85
N TYR A 36 -5.02 -8.23 7.89
CA TYR A 36 -5.30 -9.48 8.64
C TYR A 36 -6.05 -10.52 7.81
N SER A 37 -6.39 -10.23 6.57
CA SER A 37 -7.16 -11.12 5.70
C SER A 37 -6.80 -10.88 4.24
N LYS A 38 -6.77 -11.96 3.46
CA LYS A 38 -6.61 -11.89 2.00
C LYS A 38 -7.86 -11.36 1.28
N THR A 39 -8.99 -11.29 1.98
CA THR A 39 -10.26 -10.85 1.38
C THR A 39 -10.33 -9.33 1.43
N PRO A 40 -10.31 -8.63 0.30
CA PRO A 40 -10.53 -7.19 0.27
C PRO A 40 -11.98 -6.86 0.66
N SER A 41 -12.18 -5.67 1.20
CA SER A 41 -13.53 -5.08 1.26
C SER A 41 -13.94 -4.58 -0.13
N SER A 42 -15.16 -4.08 -0.29
CA SER A 42 -15.55 -3.46 -1.57
C SER A 42 -14.76 -2.16 -1.80
N ASP A 43 -14.65 -1.73 -3.06
CA ASP A 43 -13.95 -0.49 -3.45
C ASP A 43 -14.52 0.78 -2.80
N THR A 44 -15.73 0.68 -2.24
CA THR A 44 -16.41 1.76 -1.53
C THR A 44 -16.44 1.56 -0.02
N THR A 45 -15.60 0.69 0.53
CA THR A 45 -15.61 0.35 1.97
C THR A 45 -14.20 0.32 2.53
N ILE A 46 -14.02 0.93 3.69
CA ILE A 46 -12.83 0.71 4.54
C ILE A 46 -13.23 -0.07 5.79
N MET A 47 -12.28 -0.78 6.34
CA MET A 47 -12.39 -1.43 7.64
C MET A 47 -11.54 -0.66 8.65
N LEU A 48 -12.17 -0.07 9.67
CA LEU A 48 -11.50 0.55 10.82
C LEU A 48 -11.63 -0.40 12.01
N ASP A 49 -10.54 -0.98 12.47
CA ASP A 49 -10.50 -2.02 13.51
C ASP A 49 -11.57 -3.12 13.31
N GLY A 50 -11.72 -3.56 12.05
CA GLY A 50 -12.69 -4.57 11.66
C GLY A 50 -14.14 -4.10 11.51
N LYS A 51 -14.44 -2.82 11.75
CA LYS A 51 -15.77 -2.23 11.50
C LYS A 51 -15.82 -1.57 10.12
N ALA A 52 -16.83 -1.91 9.33
CA ALA A 52 -17.01 -1.39 7.97
C ALA A 52 -17.59 0.01 7.93
N TYR A 53 -17.00 0.87 7.09
CA TYR A 53 -17.49 2.22 6.81
C TYR A 53 -17.47 2.45 5.29
N GLN A 54 -18.50 3.16 4.80
CA GLN A 54 -18.60 3.47 3.37
C GLN A 54 -17.80 4.71 3.02
N THR A 55 -17.08 4.65 1.90
CA THR A 55 -16.24 5.74 1.40
C THR A 55 -16.60 6.06 -0.04
N ASP A 56 -17.09 7.28 -0.28
CA ASP A 56 -17.32 7.76 -1.64
C ASP A 56 -16.14 8.65 -2.05
N ARG A 57 -15.47 8.35 -3.15
CA ARG A 57 -14.44 9.20 -3.77
C ARG A 57 -13.18 9.46 -2.91
N ILE A 58 -12.98 8.76 -1.81
CA ILE A 58 -11.78 8.85 -0.98
C ILE A 58 -10.78 7.83 -1.49
N ASN A 59 -9.55 8.25 -1.77
CA ASN A 59 -8.47 7.30 -2.06
C ASN A 59 -8.12 6.52 -0.79
N GLN A 60 -8.69 5.33 -0.66
CA GLN A 60 -8.58 4.47 0.52
C GLN A 60 -7.25 3.74 0.61
N ARG A 61 -6.59 3.52 -0.53
CA ARG A 61 -5.39 2.66 -0.62
C ARG A 61 -4.25 3.18 0.24
N ARG A 62 -4.08 4.51 0.26
CA ARG A 62 -3.00 5.17 1.01
C ARG A 62 -3.12 5.06 2.53
N PHE A 63 -4.28 4.73 3.07
CA PHE A 63 -4.51 4.69 4.51
C PHE A 63 -4.42 3.28 5.12
N LEU A 64 -4.22 2.25 4.31
CA LEU A 64 -4.16 0.89 4.81
C LEU A 64 -3.04 0.74 5.84
N GLY A 65 -3.40 0.25 7.02
CA GLY A 65 -2.50 0.04 8.14
C GLY A 65 -2.22 1.27 9.00
N PHE A 66 -2.58 2.46 8.55
CA PHE A 66 -2.38 3.69 9.30
C PHE A 66 -3.32 3.78 10.49
N ASP A 67 -2.79 4.20 11.64
CA ASP A 67 -3.62 4.72 12.72
C ASP A 67 -4.25 6.04 12.24
N SER A 68 -5.55 6.17 12.39
CA SER A 68 -6.31 7.22 11.71
C SER A 68 -7.50 7.69 12.53
N VAL A 69 -7.84 8.97 12.36
CA VAL A 69 -9.11 9.56 12.81
C VAL A 69 -10.04 9.65 11.60
N VAL A 70 -11.15 8.94 11.67
CA VAL A 70 -12.17 8.88 10.61
C VAL A 70 -13.37 9.74 11.01
N TYR A 71 -13.69 10.71 10.18
CA TYR A 71 -14.84 11.58 10.36
C TYR A 71 -16.04 10.99 9.62
N ILE A 72 -17.08 10.64 10.36
CA ILE A 72 -18.24 9.90 9.88
C ILE A 72 -19.48 10.79 9.97
N LYS A 73 -20.29 10.84 8.93
CA LYS A 73 -21.56 11.56 8.95
C LYS A 73 -22.48 10.95 10.02
N LYS A 74 -22.93 11.76 10.99
CA LYS A 74 -23.80 11.32 12.10
C LYS A 74 -25.00 10.50 11.63
N ASN A 75 -25.32 9.47 12.38
CA ASN A 75 -26.41 8.52 12.10
C ASN A 75 -26.26 7.75 10.79
N THR A 76 -25.04 7.63 10.28
CA THR A 76 -24.70 6.85 9.09
C THR A 76 -23.39 6.10 9.31
N ASN A 77 -22.96 5.30 8.34
CA ASN A 77 -21.60 4.72 8.29
C ASN A 77 -20.75 5.34 7.19
N LYS A 78 -21.11 6.53 6.69
CA LYS A 78 -20.46 7.19 5.57
C LYS A 78 -19.29 8.05 6.05
N VAL A 79 -18.10 7.76 5.55
CA VAL A 79 -16.88 8.53 5.79
C VAL A 79 -16.95 9.85 5.02
N LEU A 80 -16.66 10.94 5.71
CA LEU A 80 -16.53 12.27 5.14
C LEU A 80 -15.06 12.63 4.90
N TYR A 81 -14.17 12.22 5.83
CA TYR A 81 -12.76 12.52 5.78
C TYR A 81 -11.96 11.53 6.63
N ILE A 82 -10.71 11.28 6.26
CA ILE A 82 -9.76 10.48 7.03
C ILE A 82 -8.52 11.34 7.28
N ARG A 83 -8.09 11.41 8.52
CA ARG A 83 -6.84 12.04 8.94
C ARG A 83 -5.92 11.00 9.54
N GLU A 84 -4.69 10.97 9.09
CA GLU A 84 -3.64 10.14 9.69
C GLU A 84 -3.30 10.65 11.09
N SER A 85 -3.04 9.74 12.02
CA SER A 85 -2.49 10.06 13.34
C SER A 85 -1.02 10.48 13.21
N ASP A 86 -0.57 11.36 14.10
CA ASP A 86 0.84 11.80 14.16
C ASP A 86 1.78 10.70 14.66
N SER A 87 1.25 9.58 15.18
CA SER A 87 2.02 8.39 15.58
C SER A 87 2.62 7.64 14.38
N ASN A 88 1.98 7.73 13.21
CA ASN A 88 2.45 7.01 12.05
C ASN A 88 3.80 7.52 11.56
N THR A 89 4.71 6.59 11.31
CA THR A 89 5.97 6.85 10.59
C THR A 89 6.09 5.90 9.42
N LEU A 90 6.18 6.44 8.20
CA LEU A 90 6.33 5.68 6.97
C LEU A 90 7.76 5.84 6.43
N TYR A 91 8.43 4.72 6.23
CA TYR A 91 9.75 4.67 5.60
C TYR A 91 9.61 4.06 4.22
N SER A 92 9.85 4.84 3.17
CA SER A 92 9.81 4.37 1.78
C SER A 92 11.23 4.20 1.26
N VAL A 93 11.58 2.99 0.84
CA VAL A 93 12.93 2.62 0.43
C VAL A 93 12.88 1.94 -0.95
N LYS A 94 13.55 2.55 -1.93
CA LYS A 94 13.70 1.94 -3.27
C LYS A 94 14.63 0.72 -3.21
N SER A 95 14.39 -0.26 -4.08
CA SER A 95 15.16 -1.50 -4.16
C SER A 95 16.67 -1.27 -4.18
N ASP A 96 17.15 -0.29 -4.95
CA ASP A 96 18.56 0.04 -5.07
C ASP A 96 19.24 0.46 -3.77
N PHE A 97 18.46 0.92 -2.79
CA PHE A 97 18.95 1.38 -1.48
C PHE A 97 18.81 0.34 -0.37
N ILE A 98 18.24 -0.82 -0.65
CA ILE A 98 18.12 -1.89 0.33
C ILE A 98 19.50 -2.54 0.53
N SER A 99 19.86 -2.76 1.79
CA SER A 99 21.12 -3.42 2.13
C SER A 99 20.97 -4.94 2.07
N ALA A 100 21.96 -5.61 1.49
CA ALA A 100 22.06 -7.07 1.50
C ALA A 100 22.16 -7.68 2.91
N ASN A 101 22.38 -6.85 3.95
CA ASN A 101 22.37 -7.28 5.35
C ASN A 101 20.97 -7.28 5.98
N THR A 102 19.90 -7.07 5.18
CA THR A 102 18.52 -7.18 5.63
C THR A 102 18.21 -8.61 6.08
N THR A 103 17.47 -8.73 7.17
CA THR A 103 17.06 -10.01 7.76
C THR A 103 15.58 -9.94 8.16
N LYS A 104 14.94 -11.06 8.48
CA LYS A 104 13.57 -11.10 9.03
C LYS A 104 13.40 -10.37 10.39
N LYS A 105 14.49 -9.94 11.04
CA LYS A 105 14.43 -9.18 12.31
C LYS A 105 14.77 -7.70 12.16
N SER A 106 15.41 -7.35 11.05
CA SER A 106 15.90 -5.99 10.83
C SER A 106 15.99 -5.71 9.34
N PHE A 107 15.19 -4.79 8.89
CA PHE A 107 15.30 -4.22 7.55
C PHE A 107 16.39 -3.15 7.56
N LYS A 108 17.33 -3.24 6.61
CA LYS A 108 18.46 -2.34 6.52
C LYS A 108 18.52 -1.64 5.17
N TYR A 109 18.85 -0.37 5.17
CA TYR A 109 18.87 0.43 3.97
C TYR A 109 19.88 1.57 4.04
N TYR A 110 20.32 2.04 2.88
CA TYR A 110 21.21 3.18 2.74
C TYR A 110 20.42 4.48 2.56
N THR A 111 20.92 5.56 3.14
CA THR A 111 20.28 6.89 3.06
C THR A 111 21.02 7.85 2.12
N ASP A 112 22.10 7.38 1.49
CA ASP A 112 22.95 8.14 0.58
C ASP A 112 23.26 7.32 -0.67
N GLU A 113 23.45 8.00 -1.80
CA GLU A 113 23.76 7.35 -3.10
C GLU A 113 25.07 6.57 -3.08
N GLN A 114 26.03 6.96 -2.26
CA GLN A 114 27.32 6.29 -2.12
C GLN A 114 27.24 5.03 -1.25
N LYS A 115 26.06 4.73 -0.67
CA LYS A 115 25.81 3.57 0.21
C LYS A 115 26.77 3.48 1.38
N THR A 116 27.09 4.62 2.00
CA THR A 116 28.00 4.71 3.13
C THR A 116 27.27 4.82 4.48
N LYS A 117 26.00 5.26 4.48
CA LYS A 117 25.18 5.45 5.69
C LYS A 117 24.04 4.45 5.72
N GLU A 118 24.28 3.33 6.39
CA GLU A 118 23.26 2.32 6.63
C GLU A 118 22.38 2.69 7.83
N LYS A 119 21.08 2.54 7.70
CA LYS A 119 20.09 2.60 8.78
C LYS A 119 19.35 1.28 8.89
N SER A 120 18.68 1.07 10.01
CA SER A 120 17.87 -0.13 10.21
C SER A 120 16.55 0.18 10.90
N ILE A 121 15.52 -0.59 10.57
CA ILE A 121 14.21 -0.60 11.21
C ILE A 121 13.98 -2.02 11.72
N ARG A 122 13.50 -2.15 12.95
CA ARG A 122 13.16 -3.46 13.51
C ARG A 122 11.94 -4.04 12.82
N LEU A 123 11.95 -5.36 12.64
CA LEU A 123 10.80 -6.14 12.20
C LEU A 123 10.40 -7.06 13.35
N GLY A 124 9.12 -6.98 13.74
CA GLY A 124 8.56 -7.82 14.80
C GLY A 124 7.95 -9.11 14.23
N ASP A 125 7.76 -10.11 15.09
CA ASP A 125 7.11 -11.37 14.70
C ASP A 125 5.67 -11.15 14.23
N ASN A 126 5.02 -10.09 14.72
CA ASN A 126 3.66 -9.69 14.36
C ASN A 126 3.58 -8.72 13.18
N THR A 127 4.70 -8.31 12.59
CA THR A 127 4.72 -7.44 11.41
C THR A 127 3.91 -8.08 10.29
N SER A 128 2.93 -7.35 9.77
CA SER A 128 2.10 -7.77 8.63
C SER A 128 2.86 -7.61 7.32
N ILE A 129 2.80 -8.59 6.44
CA ILE A 129 3.45 -8.54 5.12
C ILE A 129 2.40 -8.45 4.04
N ILE A 130 2.50 -7.42 3.22
CA ILE A 130 1.70 -7.21 2.02
C ILE A 130 2.64 -7.18 0.83
N TYR A 131 2.53 -8.13 -0.06
CA TYR A 131 3.35 -8.27 -1.26
C TYR A 131 2.50 -8.05 -2.49
N ASN A 132 2.84 -7.06 -3.30
CA ASN A 132 2.10 -6.69 -4.49
C ASN A 132 0.58 -6.62 -4.24
N GLU A 133 0.21 -5.86 -3.21
CA GLU A 133 -1.18 -5.65 -2.77
C GLU A 133 -1.90 -6.91 -2.21
N VAL A 134 -1.20 -8.00 -1.95
CA VAL A 134 -1.76 -9.23 -1.35
C VAL A 134 -1.19 -9.47 0.04
N PHE A 135 -2.06 -9.65 1.02
CA PHE A 135 -1.66 -10.01 2.38
C PHE A 135 -1.12 -11.45 2.43
N LEU A 136 0.14 -11.61 2.80
CA LEU A 136 0.81 -12.90 2.92
C LEU A 136 0.72 -13.51 4.33
N GLY A 137 0.42 -12.71 5.33
CA GLY A 137 0.39 -13.13 6.73
C GLY A 137 1.27 -12.27 7.63
N LYS A 138 1.50 -12.75 8.85
CA LYS A 138 2.48 -12.15 9.77
C LYS A 138 3.87 -12.71 9.46
N LEU A 139 4.90 -11.91 9.69
CA LEU A 139 6.28 -12.26 9.36
C LEU A 139 6.72 -13.60 9.99
N TYR A 140 6.28 -13.89 11.21
CA TYR A 140 6.56 -15.17 11.88
C TYR A 140 5.87 -16.38 11.24
N THR A 141 4.65 -16.21 10.73
CA THR A 141 3.81 -17.30 10.21
C THR A 141 3.73 -17.33 8.68
N SER A 142 4.32 -16.33 7.99
CA SER A 142 4.34 -16.28 6.54
C SER A 142 5.51 -17.06 5.95
N ASP A 143 5.37 -17.46 4.68
CA ASP A 143 6.44 -18.06 3.88
C ASP A 143 7.48 -17.04 3.38
N VAL A 144 7.41 -15.80 3.84
CA VAL A 144 8.32 -14.72 3.44
C VAL A 144 9.73 -15.03 3.90
N ALA A 145 10.66 -15.10 2.97
CA ALA A 145 12.09 -15.19 3.21
C ALA A 145 12.72 -13.78 3.38
N ALA A 146 13.97 -13.72 3.83
CA ALA A 146 14.69 -12.45 3.88
C ALA A 146 14.87 -11.84 2.48
N ASP A 147 15.05 -12.68 1.46
CA ASP A 147 15.21 -12.27 0.07
C ASP A 147 13.95 -11.59 -0.50
N ASP A 148 12.78 -11.97 -0.02
CA ASP A 148 11.52 -11.31 -0.41
C ASP A 148 11.41 -9.85 0.08
N LEU A 149 12.19 -9.51 1.11
CA LEU A 149 12.33 -8.14 1.59
C LEU A 149 13.35 -7.32 0.76
N MET A 150 13.82 -7.88 -0.36
CA MET A 150 14.80 -7.26 -1.25
C MET A 150 14.34 -7.42 -2.71
N PRO A 151 13.23 -6.77 -3.13
CA PRO A 151 12.75 -6.87 -4.49
C PRO A 151 13.81 -6.39 -5.49
N ASP A 152 13.93 -7.05 -6.62
CA ASP A 152 14.88 -6.68 -7.68
C ASP A 152 14.57 -5.31 -8.29
N SER A 153 13.29 -4.96 -8.35
CA SER A 153 12.82 -3.68 -8.90
C SER A 153 11.58 -3.21 -8.15
N GLY A 154 11.61 -1.97 -7.68
CA GLY A 154 10.47 -1.40 -6.97
C GLY A 154 10.86 -0.70 -5.67
N HIS A 155 10.06 -0.92 -4.64
CA HIS A 155 10.28 -0.30 -3.33
C HIS A 155 9.64 -1.11 -2.20
N ILE A 156 10.09 -0.82 -1.00
CA ILE A 156 9.48 -1.29 0.23
C ILE A 156 9.04 -0.09 1.06
N ASP A 157 7.80 -0.11 1.51
CA ASP A 157 7.27 0.82 2.49
C ASP A 157 7.12 0.10 3.83
N LEU A 158 7.73 0.65 4.89
CA LEU A 158 7.63 0.14 6.25
C LEU A 158 6.84 1.15 7.07
N LEU A 159 5.73 0.73 7.61
CA LEU A 159 4.86 1.54 8.45
C LEU A 159 5.00 1.11 9.91
N ASP A 160 5.41 2.06 10.75
CA ASP A 160 5.34 2.03 12.21
C ASP A 160 4.16 2.93 12.59
N ASN A 161 3.06 2.37 13.09
CA ASN A 161 1.83 3.12 13.32
C ASN A 161 1.60 3.54 14.78
N ASP A 162 2.49 3.13 15.69
CA ASP A 162 2.44 3.49 17.10
C ASP A 162 3.73 4.17 17.62
N ALA A 163 4.69 4.44 16.72
CA ALA A 163 5.97 5.10 16.98
C ALA A 163 6.88 4.34 17.99
N ASP A 164 6.80 3.00 18.04
CA ASP A 164 7.66 2.17 18.90
C ASP A 164 9.02 1.84 18.26
N GLY A 165 9.23 2.21 17.00
CA GLY A 165 10.43 1.97 16.21
C GLY A 165 10.51 0.55 15.64
N THR A 166 9.38 -0.17 15.62
CA THR A 166 9.22 -1.46 14.96
C THR A 166 8.19 -1.32 13.84
N ALA A 167 8.47 -1.85 12.65
CA ALA A 167 7.47 -1.81 11.60
C ALA A 167 6.31 -2.76 11.90
N ASP A 168 5.09 -2.24 11.91
CA ASP A 168 3.85 -3.01 12.03
C ASP A 168 3.46 -3.68 10.74
N ILE A 169 3.75 -2.99 9.62
CA ILE A 169 3.42 -3.45 8.28
C ILE A 169 4.58 -3.19 7.34
N VAL A 170 4.83 -4.16 6.47
CA VAL A 170 5.75 -4.04 5.34
C VAL A 170 4.96 -4.23 4.06
N PHE A 171 4.96 -3.22 3.21
CA PHE A 171 4.42 -3.26 1.86
C PHE A 171 5.58 -3.48 0.90
N ILE A 172 5.55 -4.57 0.16
CA ILE A 172 6.56 -4.92 -0.84
C ILE A 172 5.95 -4.70 -2.21
N SER A 173 6.51 -3.77 -2.97
CA SER A 173 6.17 -3.55 -4.38
C SER A 173 7.33 -4.05 -5.24
N ASP A 174 7.15 -5.22 -5.83
CA ASP A 174 8.14 -5.86 -6.71
C ASP A 174 7.63 -5.84 -8.14
N TYR A 175 8.24 -5.00 -8.97
CA TYR A 175 7.84 -4.80 -10.36
C TYR A 175 8.63 -5.70 -11.30
N LYS A 176 7.91 -6.26 -12.28
CA LYS A 176 8.52 -6.88 -13.46
C LYS A 176 8.24 -6.00 -14.67
N SER A 177 9.30 -5.58 -15.36
CA SER A 177 9.17 -4.68 -16.51
C SER A 177 9.31 -5.45 -17.82
N TYR A 178 8.44 -5.13 -18.77
CA TYR A 178 8.38 -5.75 -20.09
C TYR A 178 8.31 -4.69 -21.18
N ALA A 179 9.07 -4.91 -22.27
CA ALA A 179 8.91 -4.10 -23.47
C ALA A 179 7.73 -4.65 -24.30
N VAL A 180 6.83 -3.77 -24.67
CA VAL A 180 5.63 -4.12 -25.47
C VAL A 180 6.02 -4.45 -26.89
N SER A 181 5.46 -5.50 -27.44
CA SER A 181 5.46 -5.81 -28.88
C SER A 181 4.24 -5.18 -29.55
N HIS A 182 3.05 -5.49 -29.05
CA HIS A 182 1.77 -4.92 -29.47
C HIS A 182 0.69 -5.27 -28.44
N SER A 183 -0.45 -4.62 -28.53
CA SER A 183 -1.64 -4.94 -27.73
C SER A 183 -2.75 -5.49 -28.61
N SER A 184 -3.66 -6.28 -28.04
CA SER A 184 -4.81 -6.85 -28.72
C SER A 184 -6.07 -6.74 -27.86
N GLN A 185 -7.01 -5.93 -28.29
CA GLN A 185 -8.31 -5.82 -27.65
C GLN A 185 -9.13 -7.11 -27.79
N THR A 186 -9.07 -7.75 -28.96
CA THR A 186 -9.83 -8.98 -29.23
C THR A 186 -9.39 -10.13 -28.33
N ASN A 187 -8.09 -10.24 -28.08
CA ASN A 187 -7.53 -11.29 -27.23
C ASN A 187 -7.42 -10.87 -25.76
N GLN A 188 -7.70 -9.61 -25.43
CA GLN A 188 -7.49 -9.03 -24.11
C GLN A 188 -6.06 -9.26 -23.59
N LYS A 189 -5.05 -8.96 -24.42
CA LYS A 189 -3.65 -9.22 -24.13
C LYS A 189 -2.74 -8.06 -24.52
N ILE A 190 -1.65 -7.94 -23.77
CA ILE A 190 -0.44 -7.20 -24.15
C ILE A 190 0.61 -8.23 -24.49
N TYR A 191 1.09 -8.23 -25.73
CA TYR A 191 2.22 -9.07 -26.17
C TYR A 191 3.52 -8.35 -25.89
N VAL A 192 4.47 -9.05 -25.28
CA VAL A 192 5.75 -8.47 -24.84
C VAL A 192 6.93 -9.15 -25.51
N LYS A 193 8.04 -8.40 -25.59
CA LYS A 193 9.30 -8.88 -26.14
C LYS A 193 10.07 -9.59 -25.03
N GLY A 194 9.98 -10.91 -24.98
CA GLY A 194 10.68 -11.72 -23.98
C GLY A 194 10.79 -13.16 -24.43
N ASN A 195 11.68 -13.91 -23.78
CA ASN A 195 11.88 -15.33 -24.10
C ASN A 195 11.04 -16.24 -23.18
N THR A 196 10.69 -15.79 -21.99
CA THR A 196 9.96 -16.57 -20.99
C THR A 196 8.50 -16.13 -20.87
N VAL A 197 8.28 -14.82 -20.81
CA VAL A 197 6.95 -14.22 -20.83
C VAL A 197 6.80 -13.55 -22.20
N THR A 198 5.78 -13.93 -22.93
CA THR A 198 5.50 -13.41 -24.28
C THR A 198 4.17 -12.66 -24.36
N GLU A 199 3.33 -12.81 -23.34
CA GLU A 199 2.01 -12.17 -23.26
C GLU A 199 1.60 -11.93 -21.80
N LEU A 200 0.81 -10.88 -21.59
CA LEU A 200 0.17 -10.49 -20.33
C LEU A 200 -1.34 -10.46 -20.58
N ASP A 201 -2.08 -11.23 -19.81
CA ASP A 201 -3.54 -11.27 -19.87
C ASP A 201 -4.15 -10.03 -19.21
N ILE A 202 -5.09 -9.37 -19.87
CA ILE A 202 -5.85 -8.24 -19.35
C ILE A 202 -7.27 -8.72 -19.05
N ASN A 203 -7.52 -9.09 -17.84
CA ASN A 203 -8.84 -9.49 -17.35
C ASN A 203 -9.41 -8.46 -16.37
N ASP A 204 -10.59 -8.70 -15.84
CA ASP A 204 -11.30 -7.78 -14.93
C ASP A 204 -10.53 -7.49 -13.62
N ASN A 205 -9.52 -8.29 -13.28
CA ASN A 205 -8.66 -8.09 -12.09
C ASN A 205 -7.41 -7.26 -12.40
N VAL A 206 -7.18 -6.91 -13.67
CA VAL A 206 -6.00 -6.14 -14.10
C VAL A 206 -6.39 -4.68 -14.24
N ARG A 207 -5.69 -3.82 -13.51
CA ARG A 207 -5.79 -2.38 -13.67
C ARG A 207 -4.58 -1.87 -14.42
N VAL A 208 -4.80 -1.13 -15.49
CA VAL A 208 -3.73 -0.48 -16.25
C VAL A 208 -3.75 1.02 -15.95
N ILE A 209 -2.63 1.55 -15.49
CA ILE A 209 -2.49 2.97 -15.10
C ILE A 209 -1.30 3.59 -15.81
N ASP A 210 -1.39 4.89 -16.06
CA ASP A 210 -0.25 5.70 -16.54
C ASP A 210 0.73 6.04 -15.40
N ALA A 211 1.84 6.65 -15.73
CA ALA A 211 2.85 7.08 -14.75
C ALA A 211 2.34 8.13 -13.73
N ARG A 212 1.14 8.67 -13.92
CA ARG A 212 0.48 9.61 -13.00
C ARG A 212 -0.57 8.93 -12.13
N GLY A 213 -0.81 7.62 -12.33
CA GLY A 213 -1.79 6.83 -11.60
C GLY A 213 -3.22 6.92 -12.15
N ASN A 214 -3.42 7.48 -13.34
CA ASN A 214 -4.73 7.51 -14.00
C ASN A 214 -4.96 6.22 -14.76
N ASP A 215 -6.22 5.78 -14.83
CA ASP A 215 -6.60 4.64 -15.67
C ASP A 215 -6.23 4.91 -17.13
N CYS A 216 -5.62 3.93 -17.78
CA CYS A 216 -5.09 4.02 -19.12
C CYS A 216 -5.67 2.89 -19.99
N ASP A 217 -5.95 3.21 -21.25
CA ASP A 217 -6.33 2.18 -22.23
C ASP A 217 -5.07 1.46 -22.71
N TYR A 218 -4.94 0.18 -22.35
CA TYR A 218 -3.81 -0.65 -22.77
C TYR A 218 -3.73 -0.84 -24.29
N THR A 219 -4.82 -0.63 -25.02
CA THR A 219 -4.83 -0.73 -26.49
C THR A 219 -4.08 0.42 -27.18
N ALA A 220 -3.80 1.50 -26.45
CA ALA A 220 -2.98 2.62 -26.91
C ALA A 220 -1.47 2.39 -26.80
N LEU A 221 -1.04 1.29 -26.18
CA LEU A 221 0.38 0.95 -26.04
C LEU A 221 1.00 0.65 -27.42
N ALA A 222 2.13 1.31 -27.67
CA ALA A 222 2.91 1.16 -28.90
C ALA A 222 4.03 0.13 -28.74
N GLU A 223 4.56 -0.33 -29.85
CA GLU A 223 5.77 -1.17 -29.85
C GLU A 223 6.93 -0.42 -29.16
N TRP A 224 7.64 -1.12 -28.30
CA TRP A 224 8.73 -0.63 -27.44
C TRP A 224 8.31 0.25 -26.24
N ASP A 225 7.03 0.48 -26.02
CA ASP A 225 6.61 0.99 -24.70
C ASP A 225 7.04 0.00 -23.61
N VAL A 226 7.25 0.52 -22.40
CA VAL A 226 7.61 -0.31 -21.25
C VAL A 226 6.45 -0.31 -20.28
N VAL A 227 6.00 -1.52 -19.92
CA VAL A 227 5.02 -1.74 -18.85
C VAL A 227 5.69 -2.37 -17.64
N SER A 228 5.38 -1.84 -16.46
CA SER A 228 5.81 -2.43 -15.20
C SER A 228 4.61 -3.10 -14.53
N VAL A 229 4.77 -4.37 -14.20
CA VAL A 229 3.68 -5.23 -13.71
C VAL A 229 3.91 -5.56 -12.25
N LEU A 230 2.90 -5.30 -11.41
CA LEU A 230 2.78 -5.88 -10.07
C LEU A 230 1.92 -7.14 -10.19
N GLY A 231 2.54 -8.30 -10.08
CA GLY A 231 1.82 -9.57 -10.05
C GLY A 231 1.72 -10.10 -8.62
N SER A 232 0.59 -10.69 -8.24
CA SER A 232 0.53 -11.44 -7.00
C SER A 232 1.39 -12.71 -7.10
N ARG A 233 1.79 -13.30 -5.96
CA ARG A 233 2.57 -14.56 -5.96
C ARG A 233 1.80 -15.76 -6.50
N ASP A 234 0.49 -15.66 -6.54
CA ASP A 234 -0.41 -16.74 -6.95
C ASP A 234 -0.77 -16.69 -8.46
N TYR A 235 -0.08 -15.81 -9.23
CA TYR A 235 -0.27 -15.65 -10.68
C TYR A 235 1.05 -15.83 -11.43
#